data_d05d5f892406496311f756330f160c6c
#
_entry.id   d05d5f892406496311f756330f160c6c
#
_cell.length_a   1.000
_cell.length_b   1.000
_cell.length_c   1.000
_cell.angle_alpha   90.00
_cell.angle_beta   90.00
_cell.angle_gamma   90.00
#
_symmetry.space_group_name_H-M   'P 1'
#
loop_
_entity.id
_entity.type
_entity.pdbx_description
1 polymer ?
#
loop_
_entity_poly.entity_id
_entity_poly.type
_entity_poly.pdbx_seq_one_letter_code
_entity_poly.pdbx_strand_id
1 'polypeptide(L)'
;MKKGILLILSSIIIFTFSSCLTSNTEIIEEYSENYISDVVGVWYRYVTTESENSTREVLKKVELDGIQKTVDKDNRTVTIKVNPSTAKLNSIPKSAISDLNINNLGVVVALPTAARIFPMGDAPKLGTNGDWSKPNKYVVVAANGDEAEWTIQITEFNK
;
A
#
# COMPACT_ATOMS: atom_id res chain seq x y z
N MET A 1 -49.39 -58.41 -33.08
CA MET A 1 -47.96 -58.11 -33.15
C MET A 1 -47.69 -56.66 -33.34
N LYS A 2 -47.93 -55.80 -32.34
CA LYS A 2 -47.65 -54.34 -32.39
C LYS A 2 -47.36 -53.74 -31.00
N LYS A 3 -46.80 -54.51 -30.05
CA LYS A 3 -46.51 -53.97 -28.68
C LYS A 3 -45.03 -54.10 -28.26
N GLY A 4 -44.13 -54.50 -29.18
CA GLY A 4 -42.69 -54.68 -28.84
C GLY A 4 -41.74 -53.56 -29.24
N ILE A 5 -42.16 -52.56 -30.03
CA ILE A 5 -41.28 -51.57 -30.63
C ILE A 5 -41.24 -50.25 -29.80
N LEU A 6 -42.16 -50.07 -28.84
CA LEU A 6 -42.24 -48.80 -28.09
C LEU A 6 -41.38 -48.74 -26.84
N LEU A 7 -40.74 -49.86 -26.46
CA LEU A 7 -39.88 -49.93 -25.27
C LEU A 7 -38.38 -49.76 -25.54
N ILE A 8 -37.96 -49.72 -26.78
CA ILE A 8 -36.52 -49.55 -27.15
C ILE A 8 -36.16 -48.11 -27.41
N LEU A 9 -37.12 -47.22 -27.61
CA LEU A 9 -36.86 -45.79 -27.86
C LEU A 9 -36.77 -44.94 -26.59
N SER A 10 -37.09 -45.49 -25.42
CA SER A 10 -37.01 -44.77 -24.15
C SER A 10 -35.66 -44.90 -23.42
N SER A 11 -34.73 -45.70 -23.95
CA SER A 11 -33.45 -46.02 -23.26
C SER A 11 -32.24 -45.26 -23.81
N ILE A 12 -32.38 -44.34 -24.74
CA ILE A 12 -31.26 -43.69 -25.43
C ILE A 12 -31.08 -42.21 -25.01
N ILE A 13 -31.84 -41.66 -24.05
CA ILE A 13 -31.76 -40.23 -23.71
C ILE A 13 -31.06 -39.96 -22.37
N ILE A 14 -30.33 -40.93 -21.79
CA ILE A 14 -29.64 -40.71 -20.49
C ILE A 14 -28.12 -40.72 -20.65
N PHE A 15 -27.59 -40.43 -21.78
CA PHE A 15 -26.14 -40.30 -21.94
C PHE A 15 -25.80 -38.99 -22.65
N THR A 16 -25.75 -37.91 -21.98
CA THR A 16 -24.86 -36.80 -22.39
C THR A 16 -24.99 -35.59 -21.46
N PHE A 17 -24.68 -35.66 -20.21
CA PHE A 17 -24.21 -34.52 -19.45
C PHE A 17 -23.18 -34.92 -18.40
N SER A 18 -22.22 -35.76 -18.81
CA SER A 18 -20.95 -35.74 -18.09
C SER A 18 -20.09 -34.66 -18.71
N SER A 19 -20.47 -33.41 -18.51
CA SER A 19 -19.56 -32.33 -18.65
C SER A 19 -18.53 -32.45 -17.53
N CYS A 20 -17.47 -33.20 -17.80
CA CYS A 20 -16.23 -33.02 -17.06
C CYS A 20 -15.81 -31.55 -17.25
N LEU A 21 -16.29 -30.69 -16.36
CA LEU A 21 -15.49 -29.54 -15.95
C LEU A 21 -14.29 -30.15 -15.20
N THR A 22 -13.29 -30.63 -15.92
CA THR A 22 -11.94 -30.57 -15.42
C THR A 22 -11.65 -29.08 -15.35
N SER A 23 -11.96 -28.47 -14.20
CA SER A 23 -11.38 -27.20 -13.87
C SER A 23 -9.88 -27.42 -13.91
N ASN A 24 -9.26 -26.96 -14.98
CA ASN A 24 -7.85 -26.66 -15.01
C ASN A 24 -7.73 -25.45 -14.04
N THR A 25 -7.89 -25.73 -12.75
CA THR A 25 -7.45 -24.80 -11.72
C THR A 25 -5.93 -24.84 -11.84
N GLU A 26 -5.39 -23.99 -12.72
CA GLU A 26 -4.04 -23.54 -12.54
C GLU A 26 -3.92 -23.25 -11.04
N ILE A 27 -2.96 -23.90 -10.40
CA ILE A 27 -2.61 -23.61 -9.02
C ILE A 27 -2.22 -22.13 -9.07
N ILE A 28 -3.16 -21.25 -8.72
CA ILE A 28 -2.84 -19.84 -8.55
C ILE A 28 -1.87 -19.89 -7.39
N GLU A 29 -0.58 -19.64 -7.66
CA GLU A 29 0.41 -19.47 -6.61
C GLU A 29 -0.15 -18.43 -5.67
N GLU A 30 -0.51 -18.85 -4.46
CA GLU A 30 -0.97 -17.93 -3.44
C GLU A 30 0.20 -17.00 -3.12
N TYR A 31 0.08 -15.74 -3.47
CA TYR A 31 1.08 -14.73 -3.16
C TYR A 31 1.23 -14.61 -1.64
N SER A 32 2.31 -15.22 -1.11
CA SER A 32 2.63 -15.25 0.33
C SER A 32 3.52 -14.09 0.79
N GLU A 33 3.82 -13.17 -0.12
CA GLU A 33 4.75 -12.07 0.10
C GLU A 33 4.15 -11.01 1.02
N ASN A 34 4.66 -10.93 2.25
CA ASN A 34 4.21 -10.01 3.30
C ASN A 34 5.31 -9.05 3.76
N TYR A 35 6.04 -8.48 2.81
CA TYR A 35 7.14 -7.57 3.10
C TYR A 35 6.96 -6.18 2.48
N ILE A 36 7.72 -5.21 3.02
CA ILE A 36 7.88 -3.89 2.40
C ILE A 36 9.03 -4.00 1.41
N SER A 37 8.75 -3.72 0.12
CA SER A 37 9.76 -3.83 -0.94
C SER A 37 10.64 -2.59 -1.03
N ASP A 38 10.09 -1.40 -0.81
CA ASP A 38 10.82 -0.13 -0.87
C ASP A 38 10.06 0.99 -0.17
N VAL A 39 10.74 2.12 0.06
CA VAL A 39 10.13 3.41 0.40
C VAL A 39 10.01 4.23 -0.89
N VAL A 40 8.80 4.54 -1.29
CA VAL A 40 8.54 5.33 -2.51
C VAL A 40 8.93 6.79 -2.30
N GLY A 41 8.61 7.33 -1.11
CA GLY A 41 8.97 8.71 -0.80
C GLY A 41 8.44 9.19 0.55
N VAL A 42 8.89 10.37 0.93
CA VAL A 42 8.39 11.12 2.08
C VAL A 42 7.79 12.42 1.59
N TRP A 43 6.58 12.71 2.06
CA TRP A 43 5.73 13.79 1.58
C TRP A 43 5.38 14.73 2.72
N TYR A 44 5.23 15.98 2.39
CA TYR A 44 4.62 16.97 3.27
C TYR A 44 3.35 17.52 2.62
N ARG A 45 2.25 17.51 3.37
CA ARG A 45 0.96 18.05 2.94
C ARG A 45 0.66 19.28 3.76
N TYR A 46 0.21 20.34 3.09
CA TYR A 46 -0.15 21.60 3.73
C TYR A 46 -1.33 22.25 3.02
N VAL A 47 -2.07 23.06 3.77
CA VAL A 47 -3.15 23.88 3.23
C VAL A 47 -2.58 25.25 2.86
N THR A 48 -2.95 25.75 1.71
CA THR A 48 -2.59 27.09 1.24
C THR A 48 -3.74 27.66 0.43
N THR A 49 -3.70 28.97 0.14
CA THR A 49 -4.65 29.58 -0.78
C THR A 49 -4.27 29.28 -2.24
N GLU A 50 -5.27 29.22 -3.11
CA GLU A 50 -5.06 28.93 -4.54
C GLU A 50 -4.19 29.98 -5.23
N SER A 51 -4.30 31.25 -4.81
CA SER A 51 -3.49 32.39 -5.24
C SER A 51 -3.43 33.42 -4.12
N GLU A 52 -2.54 34.41 -4.24
CA GLU A 52 -2.37 35.50 -3.22
C GLU A 52 -3.67 36.25 -2.93
N ASN A 53 -4.56 36.38 -3.91
CA ASN A 53 -5.83 37.10 -3.76
C ASN A 53 -7.04 36.16 -3.59
N SER A 54 -6.82 34.85 -3.41
CA SER A 54 -7.90 33.87 -3.26
C SER A 54 -8.16 33.60 -1.78
N THR A 55 -9.43 33.45 -1.43
CA THR A 55 -9.86 32.94 -0.12
C THR A 55 -10.06 31.43 -0.15
N ARG A 56 -9.92 30.79 -1.34
CA ARG A 56 -10.10 29.36 -1.50
C ARG A 56 -8.88 28.61 -1.02
N GLU A 57 -9.07 27.80 0.00
CA GLU A 57 -8.05 26.88 0.51
C GLU A 57 -7.92 25.65 -0.38
N VAL A 58 -6.69 25.26 -0.64
CA VAL A 58 -6.33 24.05 -1.38
C VAL A 58 -5.31 23.24 -0.61
N LEU A 59 -5.48 21.92 -0.60
CA LEU A 59 -4.49 21.00 -0.05
C LEU A 59 -3.42 20.75 -1.11
N LYS A 60 -2.19 21.14 -0.81
CA LYS A 60 -1.01 20.81 -1.62
C LYS A 60 -0.15 19.77 -0.94
N LYS A 61 0.58 19.02 -1.73
CA LYS A 61 1.61 18.09 -1.25
C LYS A 61 2.92 18.36 -1.98
N VAL A 62 4.02 18.21 -1.28
CA VAL A 62 5.35 18.27 -1.82
C VAL A 62 6.10 17.00 -1.43
N GLU A 63 6.77 16.39 -2.39
CA GLU A 63 7.69 15.30 -2.13
C GLU A 63 9.02 15.90 -1.68
N LEU A 64 9.52 15.43 -0.54
CA LEU A 64 10.82 15.84 -0.03
C LEU A 64 11.92 15.10 -0.78
N ASP A 65 13.05 15.75 -0.96
CA ASP A 65 14.27 15.17 -1.50
C ASP A 65 15.27 14.81 -0.39
N GLY A 66 16.47 14.39 -0.74
CA GLY A 66 17.52 14.05 0.22
C GLY A 66 17.18 12.86 1.11
N ILE A 67 16.38 11.92 0.58
CA ILE A 67 15.93 10.73 1.32
C ILE A 67 16.98 9.63 1.20
N GLN A 68 17.47 9.13 2.34
CA GLN A 68 18.22 7.90 2.46
C GLN A 68 17.32 6.86 3.13
N LYS A 69 17.23 5.67 2.54
CA LYS A 69 16.31 4.62 2.98
C LYS A 69 17.01 3.27 3.03
N THR A 70 16.67 2.48 4.03
CA THR A 70 17.13 1.10 4.19
C THR A 70 15.93 0.23 4.54
N VAL A 71 15.73 -0.83 3.78
CA VAL A 71 14.72 -1.86 4.06
C VAL A 71 15.46 -3.13 4.47
N ASP A 72 15.33 -3.50 5.72
CA ASP A 72 15.87 -4.74 6.29
C ASP A 72 14.73 -5.76 6.39
N LYS A 73 14.73 -6.71 5.46
CA LYS A 73 13.69 -7.75 5.39
C LYS A 73 13.82 -8.78 6.48
N ASP A 74 15.04 -9.07 6.93
CA ASP A 74 15.30 -10.08 7.96
C ASP A 74 14.82 -9.61 9.33
N ASN A 75 15.05 -8.34 9.66
CA ASN A 75 14.57 -7.71 10.89
C ASN A 75 13.21 -7.03 10.73
N ARG A 76 12.63 -7.03 9.52
CA ARG A 76 11.35 -6.38 9.19
C ARG A 76 11.31 -4.91 9.62
N THR A 77 12.37 -4.18 9.30
CA THR A 77 12.51 -2.76 9.64
C THR A 77 12.79 -1.91 8.42
N VAL A 78 12.21 -0.71 8.43
CA VAL A 78 12.47 0.34 7.45
C VAL A 78 13.01 1.55 8.18
N THR A 79 14.21 1.97 7.82
CA THR A 79 14.86 3.16 8.37
C THR A 79 14.97 4.22 7.30
N ILE A 80 14.57 5.45 7.64
CA ILE A 80 14.53 6.58 6.73
C ILE A 80 15.27 7.75 7.35
N LYS A 81 16.10 8.42 6.56
CA LYS A 81 16.68 9.74 6.88
C LYS A 81 16.22 10.73 5.83
N VAL A 82 15.85 11.91 6.26
CA VAL A 82 15.29 12.95 5.39
C VAL A 82 16.06 14.24 5.59
N ASN A 83 16.77 14.69 4.55
CA ASN A 83 17.58 15.91 4.55
C ASN A 83 17.20 16.76 3.33
N PRO A 84 16.05 17.46 3.35
CA PRO A 84 15.59 18.21 2.20
C PRO A 84 16.57 19.30 1.78
N SER A 85 16.77 19.45 0.47
CA SER A 85 17.61 20.52 -0.06
C SER A 85 17.01 21.91 0.21
N THR A 86 17.86 22.92 0.29
CA THR A 86 17.41 24.33 0.41
C THR A 86 16.45 24.71 -0.74
N ALA A 87 16.69 24.22 -1.95
CA ALA A 87 15.83 24.47 -3.09
C ALA A 87 14.42 23.87 -2.87
N LYS A 88 14.35 22.67 -2.31
CA LYS A 88 13.08 22.02 -1.96
C LYS A 88 12.35 22.80 -0.85
N LEU A 89 13.04 23.17 0.21
CA LEU A 89 12.48 23.97 1.31
C LEU A 89 11.94 25.32 0.82
N ASN A 90 12.65 26.00 -0.07
CA ASN A 90 12.23 27.26 -0.66
C ASN A 90 11.00 27.15 -1.58
N SER A 91 10.67 25.95 -2.05
CA SER A 91 9.45 25.68 -2.82
C SER A 91 8.17 25.61 -1.97
N ILE A 92 8.32 25.52 -0.65
CA ILE A 92 7.22 25.50 0.32
C ILE A 92 6.92 26.93 0.77
N PRO A 93 5.65 27.37 0.78
CA PRO A 93 5.30 28.70 1.27
C PRO A 93 5.78 28.93 2.71
N LYS A 94 6.22 30.16 3.01
CA LYS A 94 6.69 30.54 4.35
C LYS A 94 5.67 30.27 5.45
N SER A 95 4.39 30.40 5.14
CA SER A 95 3.29 30.08 6.06
C SER A 95 3.17 28.60 6.41
N ALA A 96 3.63 27.71 5.52
CA ALA A 96 3.52 26.27 5.71
C ALA A 96 4.82 25.62 6.19
N ILE A 97 5.98 26.26 5.92
CA ILE A 97 7.28 25.65 6.26
C ILE A 97 7.53 25.57 7.77
N SER A 98 6.88 26.42 8.58
CA SER A 98 6.96 26.36 10.04
C SER A 98 6.47 25.03 10.57
N ASP A 99 5.42 24.47 9.97
CA ASP A 99 4.76 23.24 10.38
C ASP A 99 5.41 21.99 9.79
N LEU A 100 6.37 22.15 8.87
CA LEU A 100 7.17 21.05 8.36
C LEU A 100 8.13 20.56 9.44
N ASN A 101 7.86 19.43 10.02
CA ASN A 101 8.67 18.76 11.04
C ASN A 101 8.41 17.25 11.02
N ILE A 102 9.20 16.48 11.77
CA ILE A 102 9.11 15.02 11.81
C ILE A 102 7.72 14.50 12.26
N ASN A 103 6.96 15.31 13.01
CA ASN A 103 5.62 14.93 13.48
C ASN A 103 4.54 15.21 12.44
N ASN A 104 4.90 15.73 11.26
CA ASN A 104 3.96 16.16 10.24
C ASN A 104 4.40 15.75 8.83
N LEU A 105 4.81 14.49 8.68
CA LEU A 105 5.25 13.90 7.42
C LEU A 105 4.37 12.74 7.01
N GLY A 106 4.29 12.47 5.71
CA GLY A 106 3.66 11.29 5.16
C GLY A 106 4.69 10.39 4.51
N VAL A 107 4.75 9.12 4.90
CA VAL A 107 5.61 8.11 4.29
C VAL A 107 4.79 7.26 3.34
N VAL A 108 5.34 6.93 2.18
CA VAL A 108 4.75 6.02 1.20
C VAL A 108 5.71 4.88 0.93
N VAL A 109 5.21 3.66 1.00
CA VAL A 109 5.99 2.44 0.77
C VAL A 109 5.45 1.66 -0.41
N ALA A 110 6.28 0.83 -1.01
CA ALA A 110 5.91 -0.15 -2.01
C ALA A 110 5.78 -1.53 -1.36
N LEU A 111 4.80 -2.28 -1.83
CA LEU A 111 4.50 -3.64 -1.40
C LEU A 111 4.52 -4.58 -2.61
N PRO A 112 4.64 -5.90 -2.40
CA PRO A 112 4.37 -6.90 -3.42
C PRO A 112 2.94 -6.82 -3.94
N THR A 113 2.71 -7.42 -5.11
CA THR A 113 1.37 -7.48 -5.73
C THR A 113 0.37 -8.14 -4.78
N ALA A 114 -0.79 -7.51 -4.64
CA ALA A 114 -1.91 -7.95 -3.79
C ALA A 114 -1.65 -7.92 -2.26
N ALA A 115 -0.45 -7.60 -1.78
CA ALA A 115 -0.22 -7.36 -0.36
C ALA A 115 -0.88 -6.04 0.09
N ARG A 116 -1.25 -5.99 1.37
CA ARG A 116 -1.86 -4.81 2.01
C ARG A 116 -1.09 -4.45 3.27
N ILE A 117 -1.11 -3.19 3.67
CA ILE A 117 -0.47 -2.72 4.89
C ILE A 117 -1.45 -1.90 5.73
N PHE A 118 -1.44 -2.15 7.03
CA PHE A 118 -2.31 -1.48 7.99
C PHE A 118 -1.49 -0.95 9.17
N PRO A 119 -1.79 0.25 9.67
CA PRO A 119 -1.15 0.78 10.87
C PRO A 119 -1.59 -0.01 12.11
N MET A 120 -0.68 -0.15 13.08
CA MET A 120 -0.94 -0.76 14.37
C MET A 120 -0.87 0.31 15.47
N GLY A 121 -1.80 0.25 16.43
CA GLY A 121 -1.87 1.20 17.52
C GLY A 121 -2.11 2.63 17.04
N ASP A 122 -1.22 3.54 17.40
CA ASP A 122 -1.25 4.95 17.05
C ASP A 122 -0.35 5.32 15.85
N ALA A 123 0.13 4.32 15.11
CA ALA A 123 0.93 4.54 13.90
C ALA A 123 0.15 5.36 12.86
N PRO A 124 0.77 6.36 12.22
CA PRO A 124 0.11 7.19 11.24
C PRO A 124 -0.30 6.37 10.00
N LYS A 125 -1.43 6.73 9.41
CA LYS A 125 -1.84 6.15 8.13
C LYS A 125 -0.84 6.55 7.05
N LEU A 126 -0.27 5.56 6.34
CA LEU A 126 0.68 5.81 5.26
C LEU A 126 0.10 6.73 4.19
N GLY A 127 0.96 7.58 3.63
CA GLY A 127 0.58 8.58 2.65
C GLY A 127 -0.18 9.80 3.21
N THR A 128 -0.41 9.89 4.52
CA THR A 128 -0.96 11.08 5.20
C THR A 128 0.07 11.64 6.17
N ASN A 129 -0.04 12.94 6.50
CA ASN A 129 0.80 13.51 7.54
C ASN A 129 0.54 12.83 8.88
N GLY A 130 1.59 12.59 9.64
CA GLY A 130 1.52 11.98 10.95
C GLY A 130 2.85 12.08 11.70
N ASP A 131 2.87 11.56 12.92
CA ASP A 131 4.02 11.60 13.81
C ASP A 131 5.00 10.45 13.54
N TRP A 132 6.20 10.84 13.10
CA TRP A 132 7.32 9.93 12.81
C TRP A 132 8.48 10.10 13.79
N SER A 133 8.27 10.83 14.90
CA SER A 133 9.30 11.03 15.94
C SER A 133 9.67 9.75 16.70
N LYS A 134 8.86 8.70 16.52
CA LYS A 134 9.04 7.37 17.13
C LYS A 134 8.91 6.26 16.09
N PRO A 135 9.42 5.05 16.37
CA PRO A 135 9.16 3.89 15.53
C PRO A 135 7.66 3.58 15.47
N ASN A 136 7.14 3.38 14.28
CA ASN A 136 5.74 3.09 14.04
C ASN A 136 5.58 1.67 13.51
N LYS A 137 4.61 0.92 14.05
CA LYS A 137 4.35 -0.48 13.71
C LYS A 137 3.24 -0.62 12.69
N TYR A 138 3.41 -1.57 11.79
CA TYR A 138 2.45 -1.89 10.74
C TYR A 138 2.35 -3.40 10.59
N VAL A 139 1.20 -3.89 10.17
CA VAL A 139 1.05 -5.26 9.71
C VAL A 139 0.93 -5.28 8.19
N VAL A 140 1.77 -6.08 7.54
CA VAL A 140 1.69 -6.38 6.11
C VAL A 140 1.01 -7.72 5.95
N VAL A 141 -0.08 -7.74 5.18
CA VAL A 141 -0.90 -8.92 4.93
C VAL A 141 -0.73 -9.33 3.47
N ALA A 142 -0.24 -10.53 3.23
CA ALA A 142 -0.15 -11.13 1.91
C ALA A 142 -1.52 -11.52 1.35
N ALA A 143 -1.60 -11.85 0.07
CA ALA A 143 -2.87 -12.25 -0.56
C ALA A 143 -3.44 -13.55 0.00
N ASN A 144 -2.58 -14.48 0.44
CA ASN A 144 -2.97 -15.73 1.10
C ASN A 144 -3.41 -15.55 2.57
N GLY A 145 -3.31 -14.33 3.11
CA GLY A 145 -3.66 -14.01 4.50
C GLY A 145 -2.51 -14.07 5.49
N ASP A 146 -1.29 -14.44 5.07
CA ASP A 146 -0.13 -14.43 5.94
C ASP A 146 0.23 -13.02 6.37
N GLU A 147 0.49 -12.82 7.66
CA GLU A 147 0.76 -11.53 8.26
C GLU A 147 2.22 -11.40 8.71
N ALA A 148 2.77 -10.20 8.57
CA ALA A 148 4.08 -9.85 9.12
C ALA A 148 4.05 -8.47 9.76
N GLU A 149 4.55 -8.36 10.99
CA GLU A 149 4.73 -7.07 11.66
C GLU A 149 6.01 -6.41 11.15
N TRP A 150 5.89 -5.13 10.78
CA TRP A 150 6.98 -4.28 10.30
C TRP A 150 7.09 -3.03 11.14
N THR A 151 8.31 -2.54 11.31
CA THR A 151 8.57 -1.26 11.96
C THR A 151 9.12 -0.27 10.94
N ILE A 152 8.50 0.90 10.84
CA ILE A 152 8.97 2.01 9.99
C ILE A 152 9.34 3.18 10.90
N GLN A 153 10.52 3.76 10.70
CA GLN A 153 10.99 4.90 11.48
C GLN A 153 11.73 5.92 10.62
N ILE A 154 11.56 7.19 10.94
CA ILE A 154 12.44 8.27 10.48
C ILE A 154 13.45 8.51 11.61
N THR A 155 14.71 8.23 11.36
CA THR A 155 15.77 8.35 12.38
C THR A 155 16.46 9.72 12.35
N GLU A 156 16.30 10.46 11.27
CA GLU A 156 16.92 11.76 11.07
C GLU A 156 16.03 12.64 10.19
N PHE A 157 15.78 13.85 10.64
CA PHE A 157 15.10 14.88 9.86
C PHE A 157 15.82 16.22 10.07
N ASN A 158 16.52 16.70 9.04
CA ASN A 158 17.25 17.96 9.06
C ASN A 158 16.63 18.93 8.05
N LYS A 159 16.11 20.04 8.57
CA LYS A 159 15.45 21.09 7.80
C LYS A 159 16.30 22.36 7.75
#